data_16014f51894a245cc27722f407f5f0f5
#
_entry.id   16014f51894a245cc27722f407f5f0f5
#
_cell.length_a   1.000
_cell.length_b   1.000
_cell.length_c   1.000
_cell.angle_alpha   90.00
_cell.angle_beta   90.00
_cell.angle_gamma   90.00
#
_symmetry.space_group_name_H-M   'P 1'
#
loop_
_entity.id
_entity.type
_entity.pdbx_description
1 polymer ?
#
loop_
_entity_poly.entity_id
_entity_poly.type
_entity_poly.pdbx_seq_one_letter_code
_entity_poly.pdbx_strand_id
1 'polypeptide(L)'
;TLILTLFPYTTLFRSGGDALATARLLALENYKVEVYLFNPNDHLSTDCEANKQRLDALPNISFNEVTSKFEPPQLNNDDIIIDGLFGIGLNKPLSGGFAALVQFINTAAIEVIAIDMPSGLFCNDNSDNDKRNIIRATRTITFHSPKLSQLLVDNQEYIGKLEVVDIGLSEEKSKELYSDFEIVEAEQVAAMIKSRNAFGHKGSFGHALLIAGHYGMAGAAVLAAKASMRSGLGKLTIHTPIKNNDILQTAIPEAILSHDFSETIFTTAISGDTYNAICLGPGLGKEPDTALAVLEQLQMSKKAPLVVDADALNILGEHKSWLQELPPATILTPHPSEFRRIQSGSTDAFTLLVDAQTLAQRLNIIVILKGHYTAICTPNGKTFFNPTGNSGMATAGSGDVLSGIITSLLAQQYSPIEASLLGVYLHGLAGDLAQADLEEECLIASDIIKYLPLAFKQLKYFHK
;
A
#
# COMPACT_ATOMS: atom_id res chain seq x y z
N THR A 1 24.83 25.61 -2.48
CA THR A 1 25.89 24.64 -2.85
C THR A 1 25.30 23.24 -2.78
N LEU A 2 25.58 22.40 -3.75
CA LEU A 2 25.22 20.98 -3.73
C LEU A 2 26.36 20.20 -3.14
N ILE A 3 26.13 19.50 -2.03
CA ILE A 3 27.13 18.68 -1.35
C ILE A 3 26.80 17.22 -1.64
N LEU A 4 27.67 16.55 -2.39
CA LEU A 4 27.56 15.14 -2.70
C LEU A 4 28.43 14.30 -1.76
N THR A 5 27.82 13.35 -1.08
CA THR A 5 28.53 12.33 -0.31
C THR A 5 28.50 11.01 -1.07
N LEU A 6 29.69 10.44 -1.33
CA LEU A 6 29.84 9.28 -2.19
C LEU A 6 30.73 8.23 -1.51
N PHE A 7 30.37 6.95 -1.69
CA PHE A 7 31.21 5.83 -1.30
C PHE A 7 31.33 4.79 -2.40
N PRO A 8 32.53 4.56 -2.96
CA PRO A 8 32.76 3.52 -3.94
C PRO A 8 33.25 2.25 -3.24
N TYR A 9 32.37 1.38 -2.78
CA TYR A 9 32.77 0.10 -2.24
C TYR A 9 32.28 -1.06 -3.11
N THR A 10 33.26 -1.83 -3.63
CA THR A 10 33.15 -3.14 -4.30
C THR A 10 32.20 -3.30 -5.50
N THR A 11 32.43 -4.34 -6.28
CA THR A 11 31.73 -4.77 -7.50
C THR A 11 30.21 -4.99 -7.38
N LEU A 12 29.63 -4.85 -6.19
CA LEU A 12 28.21 -5.05 -5.91
C LEU A 12 27.41 -3.75 -5.66
N PHE A 13 28.07 -2.59 -5.47
CA PHE A 13 27.39 -1.33 -5.10
C PHE A 13 27.67 -0.26 -6.15
N ARG A 14 26.68 0.05 -7.00
CA ARG A 14 26.83 0.98 -8.13
C ARG A 14 26.49 2.44 -7.80
N SER A 15 25.89 2.74 -6.67
CA SER A 15 25.41 4.09 -6.32
C SER A 15 26.48 5.18 -6.33
N GLY A 16 27.75 4.86 -6.00
CA GLY A 16 28.85 5.81 -6.08
C GLY A 16 29.12 6.34 -7.50
N GLY A 17 29.01 5.49 -8.53
CA GLY A 17 29.13 5.88 -9.92
C GLY A 17 28.00 6.79 -10.39
N ASP A 18 26.76 6.51 -9.96
CA ASP A 18 25.56 7.29 -10.31
C ASP A 18 25.64 8.68 -9.67
N ALA A 19 26.14 8.77 -8.45
CA ALA A 19 26.28 10.04 -7.78
C ALA A 19 27.41 10.90 -8.38
N LEU A 20 28.55 10.34 -8.81
CA LEU A 20 29.57 11.08 -9.55
C LEU A 20 29.03 11.56 -10.91
N ALA A 21 28.22 10.74 -11.58
CA ALA A 21 27.53 11.15 -12.83
C ALA A 21 26.56 12.31 -12.58
N THR A 22 25.82 12.24 -11.47
CA THR A 22 24.92 13.34 -11.04
C THR A 22 25.69 14.62 -10.75
N ALA A 23 26.83 14.52 -10.02
CA ALA A 23 27.71 15.66 -9.77
C ALA A 23 28.15 16.35 -11.07
N ARG A 24 28.58 15.55 -12.04
CA ARG A 24 29.01 16.02 -13.33
C ARG A 24 27.89 16.75 -14.08
N LEU A 25 26.70 16.17 -14.11
CA LEU A 25 25.57 16.76 -14.81
C LEU A 25 25.11 18.07 -14.17
N LEU A 26 25.07 18.13 -12.83
CA LEU A 26 24.73 19.35 -12.10
C LEU A 26 25.79 20.46 -12.32
N ALA A 27 27.05 20.11 -12.36
CA ALA A 27 28.11 21.10 -12.66
C ALA A 27 28.02 21.63 -14.10
N LEU A 28 27.62 20.82 -15.07
CA LEU A 28 27.35 21.24 -16.44
C LEU A 28 26.17 22.23 -16.53
N GLU A 29 25.19 22.08 -15.64
CA GLU A 29 24.06 23.03 -15.48
C GLU A 29 24.42 24.26 -14.60
N ASN A 30 25.73 24.49 -14.35
CA ASN A 30 26.28 25.62 -13.60
C ASN A 30 25.96 25.64 -12.09
N TYR A 31 25.58 24.51 -11.49
CA TYR A 31 25.52 24.41 -10.04
C TYR A 31 26.95 24.35 -9.46
N LYS A 32 27.13 24.96 -8.27
CA LYS A 32 28.36 24.77 -7.48
C LYS A 32 28.26 23.44 -6.75
N VAL A 33 29.17 22.51 -7.00
CA VAL A 33 29.12 21.13 -6.49
C VAL A 33 30.36 20.85 -5.66
N GLU A 34 30.16 20.34 -4.42
CA GLU A 34 31.23 19.82 -3.58
C GLU A 34 31.07 18.30 -3.46
N VAL A 35 32.08 17.55 -3.88
CA VAL A 35 32.09 16.09 -3.89
C VAL A 35 32.98 15.59 -2.75
N TYR A 36 32.42 14.69 -1.92
CA TYR A 36 33.17 13.97 -0.89
C TYR A 36 33.16 12.47 -1.23
N LEU A 37 34.27 11.99 -1.77
CA LEU A 37 34.44 10.59 -2.15
C LEU A 37 35.10 9.82 -1.01
N PHE A 38 34.37 8.95 -0.32
CA PHE A 38 34.89 8.14 0.76
C PHE A 38 35.53 6.86 0.21
N ASN A 39 36.87 6.80 0.16
CA ASN A 39 37.63 5.71 -0.41
C ASN A 39 38.71 5.17 0.58
N PRO A 40 38.31 4.62 1.75
CA PRO A 40 39.27 4.18 2.78
C PRO A 40 40.15 2.99 2.36
N ASN A 41 39.75 2.26 1.33
CA ASN A 41 40.50 1.06 0.85
C ASN A 41 41.27 1.30 -0.44
N ASP A 42 41.33 2.54 -0.91
CA ASP A 42 42.02 2.94 -2.14
C ASP A 42 41.66 2.07 -3.37
N HIS A 43 40.37 1.75 -3.47
CA HIS A 43 39.83 0.93 -4.58
C HIS A 43 38.47 1.45 -5.06
N LEU A 44 38.38 1.80 -6.35
CA LEU A 44 37.16 2.23 -7.02
C LEU A 44 36.68 1.17 -8.01
N SER A 45 35.38 1.10 -8.22
CA SER A 45 34.84 0.33 -9.36
C SER A 45 35.24 1.01 -10.67
N THR A 46 35.26 0.26 -11.76
CA THR A 46 35.58 0.78 -13.11
C THR A 46 34.67 1.97 -13.49
N ASP A 47 33.38 1.87 -13.18
CA ASP A 47 32.40 2.91 -13.48
C ASP A 47 32.62 4.16 -12.62
N CYS A 48 32.98 3.97 -11.33
CA CYS A 48 33.27 5.06 -10.42
C CYS A 48 34.53 5.81 -10.85
N GLU A 49 35.61 5.07 -11.19
CA GLU A 49 36.87 5.65 -11.67
C GLU A 49 36.68 6.43 -12.99
N ALA A 50 35.90 5.88 -13.94
CA ALA A 50 35.59 6.56 -15.19
C ALA A 50 34.80 7.85 -14.96
N ASN A 51 33.84 7.86 -14.01
CA ASN A 51 33.10 9.08 -13.69
C ASN A 51 33.94 10.08 -12.91
N LYS A 52 34.84 9.64 -12.00
CA LYS A 52 35.81 10.51 -11.31
C LYS A 52 36.68 11.27 -12.32
N GLN A 53 37.29 10.58 -13.28
CA GLN A 53 38.13 11.20 -14.31
C GLN A 53 37.39 12.25 -15.16
N ARG A 54 36.08 12.07 -15.36
CA ARG A 54 35.24 13.04 -16.08
C ARG A 54 34.95 14.33 -15.29
N LEU A 55 35.16 14.32 -13.99
CA LEU A 55 34.96 15.50 -13.12
C LEU A 55 36.16 16.45 -13.15
N ASP A 56 37.36 15.96 -13.38
CA ASP A 56 38.63 16.73 -13.29
C ASP A 56 38.69 17.94 -14.22
N ALA A 57 37.90 17.94 -15.31
CA ALA A 57 37.84 19.00 -16.28
C ALA A 57 36.81 20.11 -15.97
N LEU A 58 36.04 19.99 -14.91
CA LEU A 58 34.90 20.90 -14.63
C LEU A 58 35.25 21.92 -13.53
N PRO A 59 35.18 23.25 -13.85
CA PRO A 59 35.63 24.31 -12.95
C PRO A 59 34.72 24.53 -11.74
N ASN A 60 33.47 24.06 -11.78
CA ASN A 60 32.46 24.30 -10.72
C ASN A 60 32.41 23.17 -9.70
N ILE A 61 33.38 22.26 -9.69
CA ILE A 61 33.47 21.13 -8.78
C ILE A 61 34.64 21.30 -7.81
N SER A 62 34.34 21.18 -6.52
CA SER A 62 35.34 20.95 -5.48
C SER A 62 35.34 19.47 -5.15
N PHE A 63 36.44 18.76 -5.39
CA PHE A 63 36.54 17.33 -5.19
C PHE A 63 37.43 16.99 -4.00
N ASN A 64 36.88 16.24 -3.03
CA ASN A 64 37.55 15.84 -1.80
C ASN A 64 37.52 14.30 -1.69
N GLU A 65 38.69 13.65 -1.79
CA GLU A 65 38.80 12.21 -1.56
C GLU A 65 39.17 11.95 -0.09
N VAL A 66 38.30 11.19 0.59
CA VAL A 66 38.44 10.89 2.03
C VAL A 66 38.94 9.47 2.19
N THR A 67 40.20 9.30 2.54
CA THR A 67 40.85 7.99 2.72
C THR A 67 41.03 7.59 4.19
N SER A 68 40.91 8.55 5.14
CA SER A 68 41.13 8.29 6.55
C SER A 68 40.25 9.13 7.47
N LYS A 69 40.67 10.36 7.77
CA LYS A 69 39.92 11.30 8.61
C LYS A 69 39.04 12.17 7.74
N PHE A 70 37.80 12.37 8.17
CA PHE A 70 36.84 13.27 7.55
C PHE A 70 36.54 14.40 8.51
N GLU A 71 36.70 15.62 8.04
CA GLU A 71 36.20 16.83 8.69
C GLU A 71 34.96 17.30 7.94
N PRO A 72 33.77 17.26 8.58
CA PRO A 72 32.55 17.66 7.95
C PRO A 72 32.61 19.11 7.50
N PRO A 73 32.06 19.46 6.31
CA PRO A 73 31.96 20.84 5.87
C PRO A 73 31.01 21.64 6.76
N GLN A 74 31.16 22.96 6.74
CA GLN A 74 30.11 23.84 7.27
C GLN A 74 28.95 23.87 6.29
N LEU A 75 27.77 23.44 6.77
CA LEU A 75 26.56 23.41 5.99
C LEU A 75 25.75 24.70 6.21
N ASN A 76 25.22 25.26 5.14
CA ASN A 76 24.29 26.41 5.18
C ASN A 76 22.87 25.94 4.91
N ASN A 77 21.88 26.70 5.32
CA ASN A 77 20.45 26.33 5.15
C ASN A 77 20.02 26.17 3.68
N ASP A 78 20.74 26.79 2.75
CA ASP A 78 20.45 26.71 1.30
C ASP A 78 21.25 25.59 0.60
N ASP A 79 22.01 24.81 1.34
CA ASP A 79 22.74 23.67 0.77
C ASP A 79 21.82 22.47 0.66
N ILE A 80 22.02 21.65 -0.37
CA ILE A 80 21.32 20.38 -0.59
C ILE A 80 22.35 19.27 -0.53
N ILE A 81 22.07 18.23 0.25
CA ILE A 81 22.89 17.01 0.27
C ILE A 81 22.29 16.00 -0.70
N ILE A 82 23.16 15.44 -1.55
CA ILE A 82 22.82 14.28 -2.37
C ILE A 82 23.51 13.06 -1.78
N ASP A 83 22.70 12.16 -1.23
CA ASP A 83 23.18 10.93 -0.61
C ASP A 83 23.33 9.84 -1.67
N GLY A 84 24.57 9.42 -1.91
CA GLY A 84 24.95 8.29 -2.74
C GLY A 84 26.00 7.42 -2.08
N LEU A 85 26.08 7.41 -0.74
CA LEU A 85 27.07 6.63 0.01
C LEU A 85 26.86 5.13 -0.16
N PHE A 86 25.64 4.64 0.07
CA PHE A 86 25.31 3.22 -0.04
C PHE A 86 23.98 3.04 -0.78
N GLY A 87 23.92 2.04 -1.64
CA GLY A 87 22.73 1.64 -2.38
C GLY A 87 22.21 0.28 -1.95
N ILE A 88 21.58 -0.43 -2.91
CA ILE A 88 20.82 -1.69 -2.72
C ILE A 88 21.61 -2.85 -2.12
N GLY A 89 22.91 -2.80 -2.07
CA GLY A 89 23.73 -3.92 -1.58
C GLY A 89 24.04 -3.90 -0.08
N LEU A 90 23.55 -2.91 0.66
CA LEU A 90 23.79 -2.83 2.10
C LEU A 90 22.97 -3.89 2.83
N ASN A 91 23.65 -4.70 3.67
CA ASN A 91 23.06 -5.81 4.43
C ASN A 91 23.53 -5.90 5.88
N LYS A 92 24.24 -4.88 6.36
CA LYS A 92 24.68 -4.76 7.75
C LYS A 92 24.54 -3.32 8.22
N PRO A 93 24.17 -3.09 9.49
CA PRO A 93 24.06 -1.75 10.04
C PRO A 93 25.36 -0.95 9.87
N LEU A 94 25.22 0.32 9.54
CA LEU A 94 26.38 1.22 9.45
C LEU A 94 27.00 1.41 10.82
N SER A 95 28.35 1.49 10.85
CA SER A 95 29.13 1.64 12.08
C SER A 95 30.34 2.57 11.86
N GLY A 96 30.99 2.95 12.96
CA GLY A 96 32.21 3.77 12.91
C GLY A 96 32.01 5.12 12.21
N GLY A 97 32.91 5.49 11.33
CA GLY A 97 32.91 6.79 10.64
C GLY A 97 31.67 7.03 9.78
N PHE A 98 31.10 5.99 9.15
CA PHE A 98 29.87 6.11 8.35
C PHE A 98 28.65 6.38 9.21
N ALA A 99 28.54 5.71 10.36
CA ALA A 99 27.46 6.00 11.31
C ALA A 99 27.54 7.45 11.81
N ALA A 100 28.76 7.93 12.14
CA ALA A 100 28.96 9.31 12.56
C ALA A 100 28.60 10.33 11.45
N LEU A 101 28.95 10.03 10.20
CA LEU A 101 28.59 10.87 9.05
C LEU A 101 27.08 10.94 8.84
N VAL A 102 26.39 9.81 8.88
CA VAL A 102 24.92 9.76 8.76
C VAL A 102 24.25 10.56 9.88
N GLN A 103 24.71 10.39 11.12
CA GLN A 103 24.18 11.16 12.25
C GLN A 103 24.45 12.67 12.10
N PHE A 104 25.63 13.07 11.60
CA PHE A 104 25.94 14.46 11.29
C PHE A 104 24.96 15.02 10.23
N ILE A 105 24.77 14.33 9.11
CA ILE A 105 23.83 14.73 8.05
C ILE A 105 22.42 14.89 8.60
N ASN A 106 21.94 13.91 9.38
CA ASN A 106 20.60 13.94 9.95
C ASN A 106 20.37 15.09 10.94
N THR A 107 21.45 15.64 11.55
CA THR A 107 21.35 16.81 12.47
C THR A 107 21.40 18.14 11.74
N ALA A 108 21.79 18.19 10.49
CA ALA A 108 22.01 19.42 9.74
C ALA A 108 20.72 20.16 9.35
N ALA A 109 19.54 19.52 9.45
CA ALA A 109 18.21 20.09 9.15
C ALA A 109 18.11 20.78 7.76
N ILE A 110 18.79 20.21 6.75
CA ILE A 110 18.79 20.67 5.36
C ILE A 110 18.15 19.61 4.44
N GLU A 111 17.85 20.00 3.20
CA GLU A 111 17.29 19.07 2.22
C GLU A 111 18.30 17.97 1.87
N VAL A 112 17.84 16.69 1.96
CA VAL A 112 18.62 15.53 1.59
C VAL A 112 17.89 14.75 0.51
N ILE A 113 18.55 14.55 -0.64
CA ILE A 113 18.06 13.74 -1.76
C ILE A 113 18.86 12.44 -1.81
N ALA A 114 18.19 11.30 -1.58
CA ALA A 114 18.84 9.99 -1.68
C ALA A 114 18.74 9.43 -3.10
N ILE A 115 19.87 8.93 -3.60
CA ILE A 115 19.95 8.20 -4.88
C ILE A 115 19.65 6.73 -4.61
N ASP A 116 18.61 6.22 -5.22
CA ASP A 116 18.09 4.85 -5.17
C ASP A 116 17.61 4.39 -3.78
N MET A 117 18.47 4.48 -2.76
CA MET A 117 18.16 4.12 -1.37
C MET A 117 18.79 5.12 -0.41
N PRO A 118 18.09 5.55 0.65
CA PRO A 118 18.75 6.27 1.74
C PRO A 118 19.86 5.42 2.36
N SER A 119 21.05 5.97 2.47
CA SER A 119 22.19 5.23 3.01
C SER A 119 21.93 4.76 4.43
N GLY A 120 22.19 3.49 4.68
CA GLY A 120 21.85 2.82 5.94
C GLY A 120 20.57 2.00 5.89
N LEU A 121 19.64 2.26 4.97
CA LEU A 121 18.42 1.49 4.82
C LEU A 121 18.68 0.23 3.97
N PHE A 122 18.23 -0.95 4.45
CA PHE A 122 18.28 -2.20 3.68
C PHE A 122 17.07 -2.29 2.73
N CYS A 123 17.25 -3.00 1.62
CA CYS A 123 16.20 -3.15 0.61
C CYS A 123 14.95 -3.87 1.10
N ASN A 124 15.06 -4.77 2.07
CA ASN A 124 13.96 -5.62 2.54
C ASN A 124 13.71 -5.40 4.03
N ASP A 125 14.23 -6.29 4.87
CA ASP A 125 14.02 -6.32 6.31
C ASP A 125 14.97 -5.36 7.04
N ASN A 126 14.42 -4.47 7.84
CA ASN A 126 15.13 -3.52 8.69
C ASN A 126 14.81 -3.71 10.19
N SER A 127 14.26 -4.85 10.59
CA SER A 127 13.87 -5.12 11.97
C SER A 127 15.06 -5.06 12.93
N ASP A 128 16.19 -5.61 12.52
CA ASP A 128 17.43 -5.64 13.29
C ASP A 128 18.41 -4.50 12.92
N ASN A 129 17.98 -3.52 12.10
CA ASN A 129 18.85 -2.44 11.68
C ASN A 129 18.96 -1.33 12.74
N ASP A 130 20.14 -0.70 12.83
CA ASP A 130 20.32 0.50 13.69
C ASP A 130 19.72 1.74 12.99
N LYS A 131 18.50 2.05 13.33
CA LYS A 131 17.70 3.14 12.75
C LYS A 131 18.32 4.54 12.94
N ARG A 132 19.26 4.72 13.91
CA ARG A 132 19.98 5.98 14.11
C ARG A 132 21.00 6.23 13.00
N ASN A 133 21.42 5.19 12.32
CA ASN A 133 22.45 5.19 11.29
C ASN A 133 21.87 5.06 9.87
N ILE A 134 20.61 5.51 9.69
CA ILE A 134 19.93 5.59 8.39
C ILE A 134 19.76 7.07 8.05
N ILE A 135 20.10 7.47 6.82
CA ILE A 135 19.83 8.82 6.31
C ILE A 135 18.33 9.10 6.32
N ARG A 136 17.95 10.28 6.82
CA ARG A 136 16.60 10.82 6.71
C ARG A 136 16.51 11.70 5.48
N ALA A 137 16.18 11.10 4.35
CA ALA A 137 16.03 11.84 3.11
C ALA A 137 14.72 12.65 3.10
N THR A 138 14.78 13.85 2.55
CA THR A 138 13.58 14.64 2.21
C THR A 138 12.89 14.04 1.01
N ARG A 139 13.70 13.47 0.09
CA ARG A 139 13.27 12.83 -1.14
C ARG A 139 14.19 11.67 -1.49
N THR A 140 13.60 10.57 -1.96
CA THR A 140 14.34 9.42 -2.50
C THR A 140 13.97 9.22 -3.95
N ILE A 141 14.95 9.26 -4.85
CA ILE A 141 14.79 8.99 -6.28
C ILE A 141 15.26 7.56 -6.53
N THR A 142 14.31 6.62 -6.60
CA THR A 142 14.61 5.20 -6.78
C THR A 142 14.54 4.80 -8.24
N PHE A 143 15.37 3.83 -8.63
CA PHE A 143 15.53 3.42 -10.02
C PHE A 143 14.62 2.25 -10.38
N HIS A 144 13.92 2.38 -11.50
CA HIS A 144 13.09 1.39 -12.16
C HIS A 144 11.87 0.94 -11.33
N SER A 145 12.07 0.44 -10.12
CA SER A 145 10.99 0.01 -9.23
C SER A 145 11.34 0.26 -7.76
N PRO A 146 10.37 0.52 -6.89
CA PRO A 146 10.59 0.62 -5.46
C PRO A 146 11.12 -0.70 -4.88
N LYS A 147 11.95 -0.59 -3.85
CA LYS A 147 12.39 -1.72 -3.04
C LYS A 147 11.38 -1.97 -1.93
N LEU A 148 11.27 -3.20 -1.44
CA LEU A 148 10.24 -3.57 -0.46
C LEU A 148 10.24 -2.64 0.76
N SER A 149 11.42 -2.33 1.31
CA SER A 149 11.53 -1.44 2.48
C SER A 149 11.00 -0.03 2.23
N GLN A 150 11.01 0.44 0.98
CA GLN A 150 10.48 1.77 0.60
C GLN A 150 8.94 1.83 0.61
N LEU A 151 8.26 0.68 0.61
CA LEU A 151 6.81 0.57 0.66
C LEU A 151 6.27 0.39 2.08
N LEU A 152 7.15 0.19 3.08
CA LEU A 152 6.78 -0.08 4.45
C LEU A 152 6.73 1.21 5.29
N VAL A 153 5.64 1.39 6.03
CA VAL A 153 5.36 2.62 6.79
C VAL A 153 6.43 2.97 7.82
N ASP A 154 7.07 1.98 8.43
CA ASP A 154 8.10 2.19 9.46
C ASP A 154 9.37 2.87 8.91
N ASN A 155 9.55 2.88 7.60
CA ASN A 155 10.70 3.47 6.93
C ASN A 155 10.40 4.84 6.30
N GLN A 156 9.16 5.34 6.42
CA GLN A 156 8.73 6.59 5.78
C GLN A 156 9.59 7.80 6.18
N GLU A 157 10.02 7.85 7.45
CA GLU A 157 10.87 8.95 7.96
C GLU A 157 12.27 9.01 7.32
N TYR A 158 12.74 7.88 6.73
CA TYR A 158 14.04 7.79 6.05
C TYR A 158 13.92 8.05 4.56
N ILE A 159 12.77 7.79 3.97
CA ILE A 159 12.54 7.83 2.52
C ILE A 159 12.09 9.21 2.05
N GLY A 160 11.31 9.90 2.89
CA GLY A 160 10.65 11.14 2.49
C GLY A 160 9.70 10.91 1.30
N LYS A 161 9.71 11.82 0.34
CA LYS A 161 8.94 11.66 -0.90
C LYS A 161 9.64 10.67 -1.83
N LEU A 162 8.99 9.53 -2.12
CA LEU A 162 9.49 8.53 -3.04
C LEU A 162 9.15 8.90 -4.48
N GLU A 163 10.16 8.93 -5.35
CA GLU A 163 10.01 9.14 -6.79
C GLU A 163 10.68 7.98 -7.55
N VAL A 164 9.93 7.36 -8.45
CA VAL A 164 10.43 6.26 -9.27
C VAL A 164 10.82 6.80 -10.64
N VAL A 165 12.06 6.53 -11.06
CA VAL A 165 12.59 6.95 -12.38
C VAL A 165 12.89 5.72 -13.21
N ASP A 166 12.31 5.67 -14.41
CA ASP A 166 12.67 4.65 -15.40
C ASP A 166 14.08 4.90 -15.93
N ILE A 167 14.92 3.88 -15.84
CA ILE A 167 16.31 3.91 -16.31
C ILE A 167 16.50 3.12 -17.64
N GLY A 168 15.41 2.79 -18.31
CA GLY A 168 15.42 2.11 -19.61
C GLY A 168 15.83 0.64 -19.53
N LEU A 169 15.51 -0.07 -18.46
CA LEU A 169 15.69 -1.52 -18.39
C LEU A 169 14.73 -2.22 -19.34
N SER A 170 15.15 -3.38 -19.88
CA SER A 170 14.31 -4.18 -20.76
C SER A 170 13.10 -4.74 -20.02
N GLU A 171 11.89 -4.30 -20.37
CA GLU A 171 10.65 -4.82 -19.81
C GLU A 171 10.48 -6.34 -20.04
N GLU A 172 10.93 -6.85 -21.20
CA GLU A 172 10.87 -8.28 -21.50
C GLU A 172 11.68 -9.09 -20.49
N LYS A 173 12.93 -8.64 -20.20
CA LYS A 173 13.78 -9.31 -19.21
C LYS A 173 13.28 -9.13 -17.79
N SER A 174 12.70 -7.98 -17.47
CA SER A 174 12.10 -7.75 -16.16
C SER A 174 10.92 -8.68 -15.88
N LYS A 175 10.10 -8.97 -16.91
CA LYS A 175 8.98 -9.93 -16.83
C LYS A 175 9.41 -11.40 -16.65
N GLU A 176 10.65 -11.74 -17.05
CA GLU A 176 11.23 -13.07 -16.85
C GLU A 176 11.73 -13.29 -15.41
N LEU A 177 11.94 -12.22 -14.65
CA LEU A 177 12.40 -12.30 -13.26
C LEU A 177 11.23 -12.63 -12.34
N TYR A 178 11.39 -13.67 -11.54
CA TYR A 178 10.43 -14.03 -10.51
C TYR A 178 10.55 -13.08 -9.31
N SER A 179 9.43 -12.57 -8.85
CA SER A 179 9.32 -11.84 -7.59
C SER A 179 8.05 -12.26 -6.84
N ASP A 180 8.15 -12.41 -5.53
CA ASP A 180 6.98 -12.60 -4.65
C ASP A 180 6.23 -11.28 -4.42
N PHE A 181 6.83 -10.15 -4.78
CA PHE A 181 6.29 -8.81 -4.59
C PHE A 181 6.11 -8.12 -5.94
N GLU A 182 4.93 -7.58 -6.17
CA GLU A 182 4.57 -6.86 -7.40
C GLU A 182 3.86 -5.56 -7.05
N ILE A 183 4.06 -4.50 -7.85
CA ILE A 183 3.25 -3.29 -7.77
C ILE A 183 2.12 -3.42 -8.77
N VAL A 184 0.92 -3.06 -8.35
CA VAL A 184 -0.26 -3.07 -9.22
C VAL A 184 -0.19 -1.91 -10.21
N GLU A 185 -0.19 -2.22 -11.48
CA GLU A 185 -0.13 -1.23 -12.56
C GLU A 185 -1.54 -0.92 -13.11
N ALA A 186 -1.72 0.30 -13.62
CA ALA A 186 -2.99 0.76 -14.18
C ALA A 186 -3.47 -0.12 -15.35
N GLU A 187 -2.56 -0.49 -16.24
CA GLU A 187 -2.81 -1.35 -17.40
C GLU A 187 -3.27 -2.74 -16.98
N GLN A 188 -2.65 -3.29 -15.92
CA GLN A 188 -2.98 -4.60 -15.38
C GLN A 188 -4.44 -4.63 -14.88
N VAL A 189 -4.85 -3.64 -14.06
CA VAL A 189 -6.21 -3.60 -13.53
C VAL A 189 -7.23 -3.16 -14.57
N ALA A 190 -6.84 -2.32 -15.53
CA ALA A 190 -7.67 -1.94 -16.67
C ALA A 190 -8.05 -3.17 -17.51
N ALA A 191 -7.09 -4.07 -17.75
CA ALA A 191 -7.31 -5.33 -18.49
C ALA A 191 -8.30 -6.28 -17.79
N MET A 192 -8.47 -6.16 -16.45
CA MET A 192 -9.44 -6.95 -15.68
C MET A 192 -10.89 -6.47 -15.86
N ILE A 193 -11.11 -5.22 -16.28
CA ILE A 193 -12.46 -4.64 -16.35
C ILE A 193 -13.30 -5.36 -17.41
N LYS A 194 -14.33 -6.06 -16.95
CA LYS A 194 -15.26 -6.79 -17.82
C LYS A 194 -16.20 -5.84 -18.57
N SER A 195 -16.34 -6.06 -19.89
CA SER A 195 -17.34 -5.36 -20.70
C SER A 195 -18.75 -5.83 -20.31
N ARG A 196 -19.67 -4.88 -20.15
CA ARG A 196 -21.08 -5.19 -19.88
C ARG A 196 -21.78 -5.66 -21.15
N ASN A 197 -22.50 -6.79 -21.06
CA ASN A 197 -23.35 -7.25 -22.14
C ASN A 197 -24.53 -6.28 -22.31
N ALA A 198 -24.76 -5.80 -23.53
CA ALA A 198 -25.85 -4.89 -23.85
C ALA A 198 -27.25 -5.49 -23.58
N PHE A 199 -27.40 -6.81 -23.63
CA PHE A 199 -28.61 -7.56 -23.32
C PHE A 199 -28.69 -8.04 -21.86
N GLY A 200 -27.72 -7.63 -21.02
CA GLY A 200 -27.69 -7.99 -19.61
C GLY A 200 -28.83 -7.35 -18.83
N HIS A 201 -29.32 -8.04 -17.82
CA HIS A 201 -30.31 -7.56 -16.87
C HIS A 201 -29.74 -7.54 -15.44
N LYS A 202 -30.47 -6.98 -14.47
CA LYS A 202 -29.99 -6.86 -13.07
C LYS A 202 -29.51 -8.18 -12.46
N GLY A 203 -30.06 -9.33 -12.86
CA GLY A 203 -29.58 -10.65 -12.43
C GLY A 203 -28.24 -11.07 -13.04
N SER A 204 -27.90 -10.55 -14.24
CA SER A 204 -26.63 -10.86 -14.92
C SER A 204 -25.43 -10.20 -14.25
N PHE A 205 -25.66 -9.16 -13.47
CA PHE A 205 -24.61 -8.38 -12.81
C PHE A 205 -24.48 -8.69 -11.31
N GLY A 206 -25.01 -9.86 -10.90
CA GLY A 206 -24.86 -10.41 -9.57
C GLY A 206 -25.83 -9.87 -8.52
N HIS A 207 -25.93 -10.62 -7.44
CA HIS A 207 -26.71 -10.30 -6.25
C HIS A 207 -25.83 -10.46 -5.01
N ALA A 208 -25.51 -9.37 -4.32
CA ALA A 208 -24.74 -9.39 -3.10
C ALA A 208 -25.63 -9.35 -1.85
N LEU A 209 -25.14 -9.98 -0.77
CA LEU A 209 -25.65 -9.82 0.58
C LEU A 209 -24.64 -8.97 1.38
N LEU A 210 -25.11 -7.89 1.99
CA LEU A 210 -24.36 -7.08 2.94
C LEU A 210 -24.95 -7.28 4.33
N ILE A 211 -24.20 -7.85 5.26
CA ILE A 211 -24.57 -7.99 6.67
C ILE A 211 -23.82 -6.90 7.44
N ALA A 212 -24.53 -5.81 7.77
CA ALA A 212 -23.90 -4.59 8.25
C ALA A 212 -24.85 -3.71 9.07
N GLY A 213 -24.25 -2.91 9.94
CA GLY A 213 -24.93 -1.91 10.74
C GLY A 213 -25.65 -2.51 11.97
N HIS A 214 -25.33 -1.99 13.16
CA HIS A 214 -26.17 -2.12 14.35
C HIS A 214 -26.84 -0.76 14.65
N TYR A 215 -27.73 -0.72 15.63
CA TYR A 215 -28.36 0.55 16.05
C TYR A 215 -27.31 1.57 16.48
N GLY A 216 -27.26 2.71 15.80
CA GLY A 216 -26.23 3.74 15.95
C GLY A 216 -25.07 3.68 14.94
N MET A 217 -24.95 2.58 14.18
CA MET A 217 -23.89 2.41 13.15
C MET A 217 -24.45 2.11 11.74
N ALA A 218 -25.67 2.54 11.46
CA ALA A 218 -26.29 2.42 10.12
C ALA A 218 -25.46 3.10 9.01
N GLY A 219 -24.63 4.10 9.34
CA GLY A 219 -23.76 4.80 8.41
C GLY A 219 -22.77 3.89 7.70
N ALA A 220 -22.19 2.91 8.39
CA ALA A 220 -21.29 1.92 7.79
C ALA A 220 -22.00 1.08 6.72
N ALA A 221 -23.23 0.61 7.02
CA ALA A 221 -24.07 -0.10 6.06
C ALA A 221 -24.42 0.78 4.85
N VAL A 222 -24.72 2.07 5.06
CA VAL A 222 -25.02 3.05 3.99
C VAL A 222 -23.82 3.21 3.06
N LEU A 223 -22.61 3.40 3.60
CA LEU A 223 -21.39 3.60 2.81
C LEU A 223 -21.04 2.36 2.00
N ALA A 224 -20.99 1.19 2.63
CA ALA A 224 -20.70 -0.08 1.95
C ALA A 224 -21.73 -0.37 0.84
N ALA A 225 -23.00 -0.15 1.11
CA ALA A 225 -24.08 -0.38 0.15
C ALA A 225 -24.02 0.59 -1.05
N LYS A 226 -23.82 1.89 -0.81
CA LYS A 226 -23.64 2.88 -1.90
C LYS A 226 -22.43 2.55 -2.76
N ALA A 227 -21.30 2.18 -2.14
CA ALA A 227 -20.11 1.76 -2.84
C ALA A 227 -20.36 0.51 -3.71
N SER A 228 -21.08 -0.49 -3.17
CA SER A 228 -21.46 -1.70 -3.92
C SER A 228 -22.29 -1.36 -5.17
N MET A 229 -23.31 -0.54 -5.02
CA MET A 229 -24.18 -0.14 -6.14
C MET A 229 -23.44 0.70 -7.18
N ARG A 230 -22.53 1.59 -6.76
CA ARG A 230 -21.71 2.41 -7.65
C ARG A 230 -20.60 1.62 -8.38
N SER A 231 -20.29 0.41 -7.89
CA SER A 231 -19.29 -0.49 -8.51
C SER A 231 -19.89 -1.48 -9.52
N GLY A 232 -21.17 -1.29 -9.90
CA GLY A 232 -21.77 -2.02 -11.02
C GLY A 232 -22.61 -3.23 -10.65
N LEU A 233 -22.89 -3.47 -9.38
CA LEU A 233 -23.74 -4.54 -8.87
C LEU A 233 -25.18 -4.46 -9.44
N GLY A 234 -25.77 -5.61 -9.73
CA GLY A 234 -27.13 -5.69 -10.27
C GLY A 234 -28.22 -5.66 -9.19
N LYS A 235 -28.01 -6.32 -8.06
CA LYS A 235 -28.92 -6.38 -6.91
C LYS A 235 -28.14 -6.41 -5.61
N LEU A 236 -28.64 -5.70 -4.59
CA LEU A 236 -28.10 -5.70 -3.24
C LEU A 236 -29.19 -6.02 -2.23
N THR A 237 -28.95 -6.99 -1.35
CA THR A 237 -29.75 -7.18 -0.12
C THR A 237 -28.88 -6.75 1.05
N ILE A 238 -29.43 -5.93 1.95
CA ILE A 238 -28.80 -5.53 3.20
C ILE A 238 -29.53 -6.24 4.33
N HIS A 239 -28.83 -7.09 5.08
CA HIS A 239 -29.33 -7.66 6.32
C HIS A 239 -28.88 -6.81 7.50
N THR A 240 -29.84 -6.34 8.28
CA THR A 240 -29.60 -5.33 9.32
C THR A 240 -30.72 -5.36 10.36
N PRO A 241 -30.50 -4.87 11.59
CA PRO A 241 -31.57 -4.66 12.56
C PRO A 241 -32.69 -3.77 12.05
N ILE A 242 -33.95 -4.05 12.45
CA ILE A 242 -35.12 -3.37 11.93
C ILE A 242 -35.07 -1.84 12.16
N LYS A 243 -34.44 -1.37 13.23
CA LYS A 243 -34.29 0.07 13.53
C LYS A 243 -33.50 0.86 12.48
N ASN A 244 -32.77 0.18 11.62
CA ASN A 244 -32.04 0.80 10.51
C ASN A 244 -32.89 0.94 9.24
N ASN A 245 -34.15 0.40 9.22
CA ASN A 245 -35.03 0.36 8.04
C ASN A 245 -35.16 1.73 7.35
N ASP A 246 -35.64 2.72 8.07
CA ASP A 246 -35.96 4.02 7.48
C ASP A 246 -34.70 4.76 6.99
N ILE A 247 -33.60 4.60 7.71
CA ILE A 247 -32.30 5.18 7.33
C ILE A 247 -31.85 4.59 5.99
N LEU A 248 -31.87 3.27 5.86
CA LEU A 248 -31.37 2.58 4.65
C LEU A 248 -32.31 2.74 3.47
N GLN A 249 -33.62 2.64 3.66
CA GLN A 249 -34.59 2.87 2.60
C GLN A 249 -34.57 4.31 2.05
N THR A 250 -34.27 5.28 2.92
CA THR A 250 -34.12 6.68 2.50
C THR A 250 -32.77 6.90 1.80
N ALA A 251 -31.69 6.32 2.33
CA ALA A 251 -30.33 6.58 1.82
C ALA A 251 -30.00 5.79 0.55
N ILE A 252 -30.61 4.58 0.37
CA ILE A 252 -30.33 3.66 -0.74
C ILE A 252 -31.61 2.95 -1.15
N PRO A 253 -32.51 3.64 -1.86
CA PRO A 253 -33.80 3.08 -2.29
C PRO A 253 -33.66 1.91 -3.28
N GLU A 254 -32.45 1.72 -3.88
CA GLU A 254 -32.19 0.63 -4.80
C GLU A 254 -31.92 -0.71 -4.09
N ALA A 255 -31.66 -0.72 -2.77
CA ALA A 255 -31.36 -1.92 -2.01
C ALA A 255 -32.64 -2.60 -1.50
N ILE A 256 -32.57 -3.94 -1.38
CA ILE A 256 -33.59 -4.77 -0.72
C ILE A 256 -33.15 -4.91 0.75
N LEU A 257 -34.06 -4.72 1.70
CA LEU A 257 -33.77 -4.95 3.11
C LEU A 257 -34.25 -6.33 3.56
N SER A 258 -33.43 -6.97 4.35
CA SER A 258 -33.70 -8.17 5.14
C SER A 258 -33.51 -7.79 6.61
N HIS A 259 -34.49 -8.01 7.44
CA HIS A 259 -34.42 -7.59 8.85
C HIS A 259 -33.99 -8.75 9.74
N ASP A 260 -33.09 -8.43 10.67
CA ASP A 260 -32.75 -9.33 11.79
C ASP A 260 -33.95 -9.48 12.73
N PHE A 261 -33.99 -10.57 13.51
CA PHE A 261 -34.99 -10.74 14.57
C PHE A 261 -34.79 -9.75 15.71
N SER A 262 -33.56 -9.33 15.94
CA SER A 262 -33.25 -8.26 16.89
C SER A 262 -33.54 -6.88 16.28
N GLU A 263 -34.08 -5.99 17.11
CA GLU A 263 -34.32 -4.61 16.68
C GLU A 263 -33.02 -3.79 16.54
N THR A 264 -31.95 -4.17 17.22
CA THR A 264 -30.78 -3.30 17.44
C THR A 264 -29.44 -3.89 17.02
N ILE A 265 -29.28 -5.22 17.01
CA ILE A 265 -28.02 -5.90 16.73
C ILE A 265 -28.21 -7.05 15.75
N PHE A 266 -27.15 -7.54 15.16
CA PHE A 266 -27.13 -8.75 14.32
C PHE A 266 -27.14 -10.01 15.22
N THR A 267 -28.14 -10.86 15.06
CA THR A 267 -28.32 -12.09 15.84
C THR A 267 -28.68 -13.32 15.01
N THR A 268 -28.99 -13.14 13.72
CA THR A 268 -29.55 -14.22 12.89
C THR A 268 -28.76 -14.38 11.59
N ALA A 269 -28.06 -15.50 11.47
CA ALA A 269 -27.35 -15.84 10.24
C ALA A 269 -28.31 -16.13 9.09
N ILE A 270 -27.91 -15.76 7.88
CA ILE A 270 -28.70 -15.94 6.64
C ILE A 270 -27.98 -16.91 5.71
N SER A 271 -28.74 -17.82 5.07
CA SER A 271 -28.19 -18.71 4.02
C SER A 271 -27.57 -17.90 2.89
N GLY A 272 -26.29 -18.20 2.60
CA GLY A 272 -25.53 -17.60 1.50
C GLY A 272 -25.90 -18.15 0.11
N ASP A 273 -26.70 -19.23 0.02
CA ASP A 273 -26.90 -20.03 -1.21
C ASP A 273 -27.53 -19.26 -2.39
N THR A 274 -28.23 -18.17 -2.15
CA THR A 274 -28.90 -17.37 -3.17
C THR A 274 -28.10 -16.13 -3.60
N TYR A 275 -26.97 -15.87 -2.97
CA TYR A 275 -26.14 -14.70 -3.22
C TYR A 275 -24.85 -15.08 -3.96
N ASN A 276 -24.38 -14.14 -4.79
CA ASN A 276 -23.16 -14.32 -5.54
C ASN A 276 -21.90 -13.86 -4.75
N ALA A 277 -22.09 -13.03 -3.73
CA ALA A 277 -21.06 -12.62 -2.78
C ALA A 277 -21.70 -12.13 -1.48
N ILE A 278 -20.96 -12.22 -0.39
CA ILE A 278 -21.36 -11.79 0.94
C ILE A 278 -20.31 -10.83 1.50
N CYS A 279 -20.75 -9.73 2.11
CA CYS A 279 -19.91 -8.88 2.96
C CYS A 279 -20.43 -8.97 4.39
N LEU A 280 -19.52 -9.20 5.33
CA LEU A 280 -19.83 -9.36 6.75
C LEU A 280 -18.93 -8.44 7.59
N GLY A 281 -19.51 -7.54 8.39
CA GLY A 281 -18.74 -6.82 9.39
C GLY A 281 -18.91 -5.33 9.53
N PRO A 282 -19.14 -4.53 8.47
CA PRO A 282 -19.24 -3.08 8.60
C PRO A 282 -20.26 -2.64 9.65
N GLY A 283 -19.77 -2.07 10.76
CA GLY A 283 -20.61 -1.53 11.83
C GLY A 283 -21.55 -2.54 12.51
N LEU A 284 -21.18 -3.82 12.64
CA LEU A 284 -22.02 -4.85 13.28
C LEU A 284 -22.08 -4.75 14.80
N GLY A 285 -21.10 -4.14 15.45
CA GLY A 285 -20.91 -4.26 16.88
C GLY A 285 -20.23 -5.58 17.25
N LYS A 286 -19.99 -5.78 18.57
CA LYS A 286 -19.27 -6.96 19.11
C LYS A 286 -19.99 -7.59 20.30
N GLU A 287 -21.28 -7.41 20.39
CA GLU A 287 -22.11 -8.02 21.43
C GLU A 287 -21.96 -9.55 21.37
N PRO A 288 -22.08 -10.27 22.49
CA PRO A 288 -21.90 -11.73 22.54
C PRO A 288 -22.81 -12.48 21.55
N ASP A 289 -24.08 -12.03 21.40
CA ASP A 289 -25.03 -12.65 20.47
C ASP A 289 -24.63 -12.36 19.01
N THR A 290 -24.11 -11.17 18.72
CA THR A 290 -23.54 -10.81 17.42
C THR A 290 -22.33 -11.68 17.08
N ALA A 291 -21.45 -11.92 18.07
CA ALA A 291 -20.28 -12.78 17.85
C ALA A 291 -20.71 -14.23 17.48
N LEU A 292 -21.70 -14.79 18.18
CA LEU A 292 -22.22 -16.13 17.87
C LEU A 292 -22.88 -16.17 16.47
N ALA A 293 -23.65 -15.13 16.10
CA ALA A 293 -24.25 -15.02 14.77
C ALA A 293 -23.19 -14.87 13.65
N VAL A 294 -22.08 -14.19 13.91
CA VAL A 294 -20.92 -14.13 12.99
C VAL A 294 -20.34 -15.52 12.77
N LEU A 295 -20.11 -16.32 13.82
CA LEU A 295 -19.62 -17.70 13.69
C LEU A 295 -20.59 -18.54 12.83
N GLU A 296 -21.87 -18.50 13.15
CA GLU A 296 -22.91 -19.23 12.38
C GLU A 296 -22.92 -18.76 10.91
N GLN A 297 -22.81 -17.44 10.66
CA GLN A 297 -22.77 -16.90 9.30
C GLN A 297 -21.56 -17.43 8.51
N LEU A 298 -20.37 -17.53 9.11
CA LEU A 298 -19.19 -18.12 8.45
C LEU A 298 -19.45 -19.54 8.02
N GLN A 299 -20.11 -20.35 8.88
CA GLN A 299 -20.45 -21.74 8.59
C GLN A 299 -21.49 -21.88 7.47
N MET A 300 -22.44 -20.93 7.38
CA MET A 300 -23.46 -20.88 6.35
C MET A 300 -22.99 -20.26 5.02
N SER A 301 -21.84 -19.58 4.98
CA SER A 301 -21.35 -18.85 3.80
C SER A 301 -20.40 -19.67 2.92
N LYS A 302 -20.31 -20.99 3.09
CA LYS A 302 -19.29 -21.85 2.43
C LYS A 302 -19.36 -21.91 0.90
N LYS A 303 -20.48 -21.50 0.30
CA LYS A 303 -20.69 -21.56 -1.16
C LYS A 303 -20.54 -20.23 -1.88
N ALA A 304 -20.61 -19.11 -1.17
CA ALA A 304 -20.50 -17.78 -1.75
C ALA A 304 -19.14 -17.13 -1.37
N PRO A 305 -18.48 -16.41 -2.29
CA PRO A 305 -17.33 -15.61 -1.95
C PRO A 305 -17.64 -14.63 -0.81
N LEU A 306 -16.72 -14.51 0.17
CA LEU A 306 -16.93 -13.76 1.39
C LEU A 306 -15.90 -12.66 1.57
N VAL A 307 -16.36 -11.46 1.92
CA VAL A 307 -15.55 -10.35 2.42
C VAL A 307 -15.82 -10.19 3.91
N VAL A 308 -14.78 -10.14 4.73
CA VAL A 308 -14.87 -9.93 6.18
C VAL A 308 -14.09 -8.67 6.55
N ASP A 309 -14.77 -7.71 7.19
CA ASP A 309 -14.18 -6.41 7.54
C ASP A 309 -14.61 -5.95 8.94
N ALA A 310 -13.96 -4.93 9.44
CA ALA A 310 -14.35 -4.15 10.62
C ALA A 310 -14.69 -5.01 11.86
N ASP A 311 -15.91 -4.93 12.38
CA ASP A 311 -16.30 -5.62 13.62
C ASP A 311 -16.24 -7.14 13.51
N ALA A 312 -16.49 -7.73 12.35
CA ALA A 312 -16.31 -9.16 12.15
C ALA A 312 -14.83 -9.56 12.25
N LEU A 313 -13.88 -8.74 11.78
CA LEU A 313 -12.45 -8.97 11.99
C LEU A 313 -12.07 -8.84 13.47
N ASN A 314 -12.65 -7.88 14.19
CA ASN A 314 -12.44 -7.70 15.62
C ASN A 314 -12.92 -8.93 16.39
N ILE A 315 -14.10 -9.48 16.07
CA ILE A 315 -14.65 -10.70 16.65
C ILE A 315 -13.73 -11.90 16.38
N LEU A 316 -13.23 -12.06 15.14
CA LEU A 316 -12.26 -13.11 14.82
C LEU A 316 -10.94 -12.95 15.57
N GLY A 317 -10.52 -11.71 15.85
CA GLY A 317 -9.34 -11.43 16.67
C GLY A 317 -9.52 -11.82 18.13
N GLU A 318 -10.73 -11.71 18.67
CA GLU A 318 -11.11 -12.16 20.03
C GLU A 318 -11.29 -13.69 20.10
N HIS A 319 -11.71 -14.32 18.99
CA HIS A 319 -12.00 -15.75 18.86
C HIS A 319 -11.14 -16.42 17.78
N LYS A 320 -9.82 -16.43 17.94
CA LYS A 320 -8.85 -16.87 16.91
C LYS A 320 -9.09 -18.28 16.36
N SER A 321 -9.67 -19.19 17.12
CA SER A 321 -10.02 -20.54 16.65
C SER A 321 -11.07 -20.51 15.51
N TRP A 322 -11.90 -19.48 15.44
CA TRP A 322 -12.93 -19.33 14.40
C TRP A 322 -12.36 -18.96 13.02
N LEU A 323 -11.09 -18.59 12.95
CA LEU A 323 -10.39 -18.41 11.67
C LEU A 323 -10.40 -19.68 10.80
N GLN A 324 -10.52 -20.86 11.42
CA GLN A 324 -10.63 -22.14 10.71
C GLN A 324 -11.98 -22.32 10.01
N GLU A 325 -13.00 -21.54 10.39
CA GLU A 325 -14.32 -21.58 9.78
C GLU A 325 -14.42 -20.73 8.50
N LEU A 326 -13.38 -19.91 8.22
CA LEU A 326 -13.35 -19.09 7.02
C LEU A 326 -13.38 -19.99 5.75
N PRO A 327 -14.32 -19.75 4.83
CA PRO A 327 -14.29 -20.40 3.53
C PRO A 327 -12.99 -20.12 2.76
N PRO A 328 -12.51 -21.04 1.92
CA PRO A 328 -11.39 -20.75 1.01
C PRO A 328 -11.67 -19.51 0.15
N ALA A 329 -10.62 -18.78 -0.18
CA ALA A 329 -10.67 -17.54 -0.97
C ALA A 329 -11.49 -16.39 -0.33
N THR A 330 -11.81 -16.47 0.98
CA THR A 330 -12.32 -15.32 1.74
C THR A 330 -11.35 -14.15 1.67
N ILE A 331 -11.87 -12.94 1.56
CA ILE A 331 -11.09 -11.71 1.56
C ILE A 331 -11.23 -11.02 2.91
N LEU A 332 -10.12 -10.88 3.65
CA LEU A 332 -10.05 -10.08 4.86
C LEU A 332 -9.47 -8.71 4.53
N THR A 333 -10.03 -7.64 5.10
CA THR A 333 -9.61 -6.26 4.83
C THR A 333 -9.13 -5.52 6.08
N PRO A 334 -8.20 -6.09 6.89
CA PRO A 334 -7.77 -5.48 8.12
C PRO A 334 -6.89 -4.24 7.90
N HIS A 335 -7.03 -3.23 8.76
CA HIS A 335 -5.95 -2.28 9.01
C HIS A 335 -4.91 -2.89 9.98
N PRO A 336 -3.69 -2.34 10.10
CA PRO A 336 -2.63 -2.94 10.93
C PRO A 336 -3.05 -3.30 12.36
N SER A 337 -3.86 -2.48 13.01
CA SER A 337 -4.30 -2.75 14.39
C SER A 337 -5.34 -3.88 14.48
N GLU A 338 -6.23 -4.03 13.49
CA GLU A 338 -7.14 -5.19 13.38
C GLU A 338 -6.35 -6.46 13.13
N PHE A 339 -5.38 -6.41 12.22
CA PHE A 339 -4.57 -7.57 11.91
C PHE A 339 -3.75 -8.06 13.12
N ARG A 340 -3.17 -7.14 13.91
CA ARG A 340 -2.45 -7.49 15.15
C ARG A 340 -3.33 -8.18 16.20
N ARG A 341 -4.66 -7.97 16.20
CA ARG A 341 -5.60 -8.70 17.06
C ARG A 341 -5.78 -10.14 16.56
N ILE A 342 -5.84 -10.33 15.25
CA ILE A 342 -5.95 -11.65 14.60
C ILE A 342 -4.64 -12.43 14.78
N GLN A 343 -3.53 -11.83 14.44
CA GLN A 343 -2.19 -12.41 14.50
C GLN A 343 -1.32 -11.56 15.45
N SER A 344 -1.07 -12.07 16.65
CA SER A 344 -0.24 -11.39 17.65
C SER A 344 1.24 -11.68 17.41
N GLY A 345 2.11 -10.70 17.70
CA GLY A 345 3.56 -10.87 17.68
C GLY A 345 4.30 -9.96 16.71
N SER A 346 3.64 -9.42 15.68
CA SER A 346 4.27 -8.49 14.73
C SER A 346 4.62 -7.16 15.40
N THR A 347 5.90 -6.82 15.46
CA THR A 347 6.44 -5.61 16.11
C THR A 347 6.59 -4.44 15.14
N ASP A 348 6.78 -4.72 13.87
CA ASP A 348 7.04 -3.76 12.79
C ASP A 348 6.26 -4.10 11.52
N ALA A 349 6.35 -3.23 10.51
CA ALA A 349 5.61 -3.37 9.26
C ALA A 349 6.09 -4.56 8.41
N PHE A 350 7.37 -4.92 8.46
CA PHE A 350 7.89 -6.06 7.73
C PHE A 350 7.37 -7.38 8.31
N THR A 351 7.48 -7.57 9.63
CA THR A 351 6.94 -8.77 10.30
C THR A 351 5.41 -8.87 10.14
N LEU A 352 4.70 -7.73 10.15
CA LEU A 352 3.27 -7.68 9.91
C LEU A 352 2.90 -8.17 8.50
N LEU A 353 3.68 -7.77 7.49
CA LEU A 353 3.52 -8.22 6.10
C LEU A 353 3.76 -9.72 5.96
N VAL A 354 4.85 -10.24 6.56
CA VAL A 354 5.18 -11.67 6.55
C VAL A 354 4.10 -12.50 7.24
N ASP A 355 3.57 -12.03 8.37
CA ASP A 355 2.46 -12.66 9.07
C ASP A 355 1.18 -12.68 8.24
N ALA A 356 0.87 -11.59 7.53
CA ALA A 356 -0.29 -11.52 6.64
C ALA A 356 -0.17 -12.49 5.47
N GLN A 357 1.02 -12.60 4.86
CA GLN A 357 1.32 -13.54 3.80
C GLN A 357 1.21 -15.00 4.29
N THR A 358 1.76 -15.28 5.47
CA THR A 358 1.69 -16.60 6.12
C THR A 358 0.25 -17.00 6.43
N LEU A 359 -0.57 -16.07 6.94
CA LEU A 359 -1.98 -16.31 7.22
C LEU A 359 -2.76 -16.59 5.93
N ALA A 360 -2.51 -15.82 4.87
CA ALA A 360 -3.15 -15.98 3.56
C ALA A 360 -2.88 -17.37 2.97
N GLN A 361 -1.64 -17.82 3.01
CA GLN A 361 -1.25 -19.16 2.53
C GLN A 361 -1.86 -20.26 3.40
N ARG A 362 -1.74 -20.17 4.73
CA ARG A 362 -2.16 -21.20 5.67
C ARG A 362 -3.67 -21.48 5.60
N LEU A 363 -4.48 -20.43 5.46
CA LEU A 363 -5.94 -20.54 5.43
C LEU A 363 -6.52 -20.55 4.01
N ASN A 364 -5.69 -20.45 2.99
CA ASN A 364 -6.10 -20.32 1.59
C ASN A 364 -7.08 -19.14 1.38
N ILE A 365 -6.73 -17.97 1.91
CA ILE A 365 -7.53 -16.74 1.87
C ILE A 365 -6.72 -15.58 1.28
N ILE A 366 -7.35 -14.43 1.07
CA ILE A 366 -6.68 -13.20 0.69
C ILE A 366 -6.69 -12.25 1.89
N VAL A 367 -5.57 -11.63 2.19
CA VAL A 367 -5.46 -10.61 3.23
C VAL A 367 -5.08 -9.28 2.59
N ILE A 368 -5.97 -8.31 2.68
CA ILE A 368 -5.74 -6.92 2.24
C ILE A 368 -5.32 -6.11 3.46
N LEU A 369 -4.02 -5.99 3.68
CA LEU A 369 -3.45 -5.20 4.77
C LEU A 369 -3.44 -3.72 4.36
N LYS A 370 -4.38 -2.96 4.93
CA LYS A 370 -4.59 -1.54 4.56
C LYS A 370 -3.43 -0.67 5.03
N GLY A 371 -2.96 0.23 4.16
CA GLY A 371 -1.89 1.19 4.40
C GLY A 371 -1.74 2.14 3.22
N HIS A 372 -0.72 3.02 3.26
CA HIS A 372 -0.42 3.91 2.13
C HIS A 372 -0.18 3.09 0.85
N TYR A 373 0.73 2.12 0.93
CA TYR A 373 0.84 1.06 -0.08
C TYR A 373 0.10 -0.17 0.44
N THR A 374 -1.22 -0.25 0.21
CA THR A 374 -2.03 -1.39 0.65
C THR A 374 -1.47 -2.69 0.07
N ALA A 375 -1.14 -3.65 0.94
CA ALA A 375 -0.61 -4.95 0.54
C ALA A 375 -1.74 -5.99 0.40
N ILE A 376 -1.80 -6.65 -0.75
CA ILE A 376 -2.76 -7.71 -1.07
C ILE A 376 -2.02 -9.04 -1.07
N CYS A 377 -2.05 -9.75 0.06
CA CYS A 377 -1.40 -11.04 0.24
C CYS A 377 -2.30 -12.16 -0.25
N THR A 378 -1.80 -12.98 -1.17
CA THR A 378 -2.58 -14.03 -1.83
C THR A 378 -2.16 -15.43 -1.35
N PRO A 379 -3.04 -16.45 -1.46
CA PRO A 379 -2.75 -17.80 -0.97
C PRO A 379 -1.63 -18.52 -1.74
N ASN A 380 -1.27 -18.06 -2.93
CA ASN A 380 -0.15 -18.61 -3.70
C ASN A 380 1.22 -18.01 -3.34
N GLY A 381 1.29 -17.16 -2.31
CA GLY A 381 2.53 -16.56 -1.82
C GLY A 381 2.89 -15.22 -2.46
N LYS A 382 2.18 -14.76 -3.49
CA LYS A 382 2.40 -13.44 -4.06
C LYS A 382 1.75 -12.35 -3.21
N THR A 383 2.42 -11.22 -3.12
CA THR A 383 1.92 -10.00 -2.51
C THR A 383 1.97 -8.86 -3.52
N PHE A 384 0.84 -8.18 -3.69
CA PHE A 384 0.71 -7.04 -4.57
C PHE A 384 0.58 -5.76 -3.73
N PHE A 385 1.32 -4.72 -4.10
CA PHE A 385 1.22 -3.40 -3.48
C PHE A 385 0.45 -2.44 -4.37
N ASN A 386 -0.57 -1.84 -3.81
CA ASN A 386 -1.37 -0.84 -4.51
C ASN A 386 -0.75 0.55 -4.35
N PRO A 387 -0.44 1.26 -5.46
CA PRO A 387 0.19 2.58 -5.42
C PRO A 387 -0.81 3.74 -5.34
N THR A 388 -2.13 3.49 -5.46
CA THR A 388 -3.16 4.54 -5.48
C THR A 388 -3.69 4.81 -4.08
N GLY A 389 -4.16 6.02 -3.86
CA GLY A 389 -4.67 6.52 -2.60
C GLY A 389 -3.76 7.56 -1.95
N ASN A 390 -4.35 8.35 -1.09
CA ASN A 390 -3.68 9.47 -0.42
C ASN A 390 -4.09 9.58 1.06
N SER A 391 -3.43 10.47 1.80
CA SER A 391 -3.64 10.65 3.24
C SER A 391 -5.04 11.18 3.59
N GLY A 392 -5.71 11.91 2.70
CA GLY A 392 -7.09 12.36 2.89
C GLY A 392 -8.10 11.21 3.03
N MET A 393 -7.76 10.02 2.52
CA MET A 393 -8.59 8.82 2.67
C MET A 393 -8.54 8.22 4.09
N ALA A 394 -7.70 8.72 4.98
CA ALA A 394 -7.63 8.32 6.40
C ALA A 394 -8.80 8.90 7.20
N THR A 395 -10.02 8.65 6.76
CA THR A 395 -11.29 9.11 7.31
C THR A 395 -12.21 7.93 7.65
N ALA A 396 -13.11 8.13 8.63
CA ALA A 396 -14.08 7.10 9.02
C ALA A 396 -14.98 6.70 7.84
N GLY A 397 -15.19 5.39 7.67
CA GLY A 397 -16.04 4.86 6.60
C GLY A 397 -15.31 4.54 5.29
N SER A 398 -14.06 4.94 5.11
CA SER A 398 -13.26 4.60 3.91
C SER A 398 -13.10 3.09 3.74
N GLY A 399 -12.91 2.34 4.84
CA GLY A 399 -12.88 0.87 4.83
C GLY A 399 -14.21 0.26 4.39
N ASP A 400 -15.34 0.79 4.88
CA ASP A 400 -16.67 0.31 4.51
C ASP A 400 -16.92 0.49 2.99
N VAL A 401 -16.43 1.60 2.41
CA VAL A 401 -16.46 1.83 0.95
C VAL A 401 -15.67 0.76 0.21
N LEU A 402 -14.44 0.46 0.66
CA LEU A 402 -13.59 -0.58 0.07
C LEU A 402 -14.28 -1.95 0.07
N SER A 403 -14.83 -2.35 1.22
CA SER A 403 -15.53 -3.63 1.37
C SER A 403 -16.75 -3.72 0.45
N GLY A 404 -17.48 -2.62 0.27
CA GLY A 404 -18.57 -2.52 -0.68
C GLY A 404 -18.13 -2.70 -2.13
N ILE A 405 -17.04 -2.06 -2.55
CA ILE A 405 -16.46 -2.18 -3.91
C ILE A 405 -16.08 -3.65 -4.19
N ILE A 406 -15.29 -4.26 -3.29
CA ILE A 406 -14.79 -5.64 -3.45
C ILE A 406 -15.98 -6.62 -3.53
N THR A 407 -16.97 -6.46 -2.66
CA THR A 407 -18.17 -7.30 -2.64
C THR A 407 -18.95 -7.21 -3.95
N SER A 408 -19.08 -5.99 -4.51
CA SER A 408 -19.72 -5.78 -5.81
C SER A 408 -18.98 -6.50 -6.93
N LEU A 409 -17.66 -6.44 -6.97
CA LEU A 409 -16.85 -7.10 -7.98
C LEU A 409 -16.96 -8.63 -7.86
N LEU A 410 -16.88 -9.18 -6.65
CA LEU A 410 -17.11 -10.62 -6.41
C LEU A 410 -18.47 -11.08 -6.92
N ALA A 411 -19.52 -10.32 -6.60
CA ALA A 411 -20.89 -10.65 -7.05
C ALA A 411 -21.02 -10.62 -8.59
N GLN A 412 -20.23 -9.80 -9.27
CA GLN A 412 -20.09 -9.76 -10.72
C GLN A 412 -19.17 -10.86 -11.29
N GLN A 413 -18.82 -11.86 -10.47
CA GLN A 413 -18.01 -13.01 -10.86
C GLN A 413 -16.54 -12.67 -11.22
N TYR A 414 -15.98 -11.57 -10.72
CA TYR A 414 -14.53 -11.44 -10.69
C TYR A 414 -13.96 -12.50 -9.75
N SER A 415 -12.81 -13.06 -10.09
CA SER A 415 -12.12 -13.95 -9.15
C SER A 415 -11.74 -13.17 -7.88
N PRO A 416 -11.56 -13.83 -6.73
CA PRO A 416 -11.20 -13.14 -5.49
C PRO A 416 -9.93 -12.29 -5.61
N ILE A 417 -8.94 -12.74 -6.38
CA ILE A 417 -7.71 -11.97 -6.65
C ILE A 417 -8.02 -10.74 -7.51
N GLU A 418 -8.74 -10.91 -8.63
CA GLU A 418 -9.12 -9.76 -9.49
C GLU A 418 -9.98 -8.75 -8.72
N ALA A 419 -10.96 -9.21 -7.91
CA ALA A 419 -11.79 -8.34 -7.10
C ALA A 419 -10.98 -7.55 -6.05
N SER A 420 -9.96 -8.18 -5.47
CA SER A 420 -9.04 -7.52 -4.53
C SER A 420 -8.17 -6.47 -5.22
N LEU A 421 -7.49 -6.84 -6.31
CA LEU A 421 -6.60 -5.94 -7.05
C LEU A 421 -7.37 -4.73 -7.62
N LEU A 422 -8.40 -5.00 -8.41
CA LEU A 422 -9.21 -3.96 -9.04
C LEU A 422 -9.97 -3.12 -7.99
N GLY A 423 -10.49 -3.74 -6.93
CA GLY A 423 -11.25 -3.06 -5.88
C GLY A 423 -10.40 -2.09 -5.08
N VAL A 424 -9.20 -2.51 -4.65
CA VAL A 424 -8.26 -1.65 -3.92
C VAL A 424 -7.75 -0.52 -4.82
N TYR A 425 -7.42 -0.82 -6.08
CA TYR A 425 -6.96 0.19 -7.03
C TYR A 425 -8.03 1.25 -7.33
N LEU A 426 -9.27 0.83 -7.61
CA LEU A 426 -10.40 1.74 -7.85
C LEU A 426 -10.71 2.61 -6.64
N HIS A 427 -10.64 2.04 -5.43
CA HIS A 427 -10.85 2.76 -4.19
C HIS A 427 -9.81 3.88 -4.01
N GLY A 428 -8.51 3.55 -4.17
CA GLY A 428 -7.43 4.52 -4.09
C GLY A 428 -7.52 5.58 -5.19
N LEU A 429 -7.69 5.16 -6.45
CA LEU A 429 -7.81 6.09 -7.59
C LEU A 429 -9.00 7.05 -7.43
N ALA A 430 -10.14 6.57 -6.90
CA ALA A 430 -11.28 7.45 -6.61
C ALA A 430 -10.94 8.48 -5.51
N GLY A 431 -10.15 8.08 -4.51
CA GLY A 431 -9.61 8.99 -3.50
C GLY A 431 -8.66 10.03 -4.07
N ASP A 432 -7.77 9.63 -4.98
CA ASP A 432 -6.82 10.55 -5.64
C ASP A 432 -7.54 11.58 -6.52
N LEU A 433 -8.55 11.14 -7.25
CA LEU A 433 -9.40 12.04 -8.04
C LEU A 433 -10.22 13.00 -7.16
N ALA A 434 -10.67 12.53 -6.00
CA ALA A 434 -11.38 13.37 -5.04
C ALA A 434 -10.46 14.41 -4.40
N GLN A 435 -9.24 14.02 -4.02
CA GLN A 435 -8.22 14.90 -3.48
C GLN A 435 -7.85 16.03 -4.45
N ALA A 436 -7.72 15.73 -5.74
CA ALA A 436 -7.39 16.72 -6.75
C ALA A 436 -8.43 17.86 -6.85
N ASP A 437 -9.69 17.61 -6.44
CA ASP A 437 -10.78 18.60 -6.48
C ASP A 437 -11.08 19.22 -5.10
N LEU A 438 -10.82 18.49 -3.98
CA LEU A 438 -11.36 18.83 -2.65
C LEU A 438 -10.29 19.15 -1.60
N GLU A 439 -9.01 18.94 -1.89
CA GLU A 439 -7.87 18.89 -0.94
C GLU A 439 -7.98 17.72 0.07
N GLU A 440 -6.85 17.32 0.65
CA GLU A 440 -6.77 16.15 1.53
C GLU A 440 -7.60 16.28 2.80
N GLU A 441 -7.58 17.46 3.42
CA GLU A 441 -8.25 17.74 4.70
C GLU A 441 -9.78 17.72 4.61
N CYS A 442 -10.31 17.90 3.42
CA CYS A 442 -11.76 17.98 3.19
C CYS A 442 -12.40 16.66 2.71
N LEU A 443 -11.56 15.65 2.41
CA LEU A 443 -12.02 14.40 1.83
C LEU A 443 -12.72 13.52 2.88
N ILE A 444 -13.95 13.07 2.56
CA ILE A 444 -14.71 12.11 3.37
C ILE A 444 -15.06 10.86 2.56
N ALA A 445 -15.43 9.77 3.23
CA ALA A 445 -15.72 8.48 2.58
C ALA A 445 -16.78 8.53 1.46
N SER A 446 -17.78 9.42 1.59
CA SER A 446 -18.80 9.61 0.54
C SER A 446 -18.24 10.26 -0.73
N ASP A 447 -17.15 11.01 -0.65
CA ASP A 447 -16.51 11.56 -1.84
C ASP A 447 -15.82 10.47 -2.64
N ILE A 448 -15.18 9.50 -2.00
CA ILE A 448 -14.62 8.32 -2.68
C ILE A 448 -15.71 7.65 -3.52
N ILE A 449 -16.92 7.45 -2.96
CA ILE A 449 -18.05 6.88 -3.68
C ILE A 449 -18.48 7.75 -4.87
N LYS A 450 -18.47 9.07 -4.70
CA LYS A 450 -18.84 10.03 -5.74
C LYS A 450 -17.86 9.99 -6.92
N TYR A 451 -16.57 9.76 -6.67
CA TYR A 451 -15.53 9.72 -7.69
C TYR A 451 -15.30 8.34 -8.31
N LEU A 452 -15.89 7.26 -7.77
CA LEU A 452 -15.81 5.91 -8.38
C LEU A 452 -16.15 5.89 -9.88
N PRO A 453 -17.22 6.56 -10.38
CA PRO A 453 -17.51 6.57 -11.82
C PRO A 453 -16.39 7.17 -12.67
N LEU A 454 -15.68 8.17 -12.14
CA LEU A 454 -14.53 8.78 -12.82
C LEU A 454 -13.33 7.84 -12.81
N ALA A 455 -13.06 7.14 -11.70
CA ALA A 455 -12.00 6.12 -11.60
C ALA A 455 -12.23 4.99 -12.63
N PHE A 456 -13.43 4.45 -12.73
CA PHE A 456 -13.77 3.47 -13.78
C PHE A 456 -13.59 4.04 -15.20
N LYS A 457 -13.97 5.29 -15.42
CA LYS A 457 -13.80 5.94 -16.73
C LYS A 457 -12.32 6.08 -17.08
N GLN A 458 -11.49 6.52 -16.14
CA GLN A 458 -10.05 6.67 -16.34
C GLN A 458 -9.39 5.34 -16.70
N LEU A 459 -9.66 4.26 -15.95
CA LEU A 459 -9.11 2.94 -16.25
C LEU A 459 -9.52 2.41 -17.63
N LYS A 460 -10.77 2.65 -18.06
CA LYS A 460 -11.21 2.23 -19.40
C LYS A 460 -10.52 2.95 -20.55
N TYR A 461 -9.86 4.08 -20.32
CA TYR A 461 -9.05 4.74 -21.35
C TYR A 461 -7.72 4.03 -21.61
N PHE A 462 -7.17 3.30 -20.63
CA PHE A 462 -5.98 2.46 -20.83
C PHE A 462 -6.25 1.23 -21.72
N HIS A 463 -7.53 0.93 -22.00
CA HIS A 463 -7.96 -0.20 -22.83
C HIS A 463 -8.16 0.17 -24.32
N LYS A 464 -7.97 1.43 -24.69
CA LYS A 464 -8.11 1.92 -26.07
C LYS A 464 -6.75 2.18 -26.69
#